data_e2574f0d22a0f6ba6ddd02c64a02dd46
#
_entry.id   e2574f0d22a0f6ba6ddd02c64a02dd46
#
_cell.length_a   1.000
_cell.length_b   1.000
_cell.length_c   1.000
_cell.angle_alpha   90.00
_cell.angle_beta   90.00
_cell.angle_gamma   90.00
#
_symmetry.space_group_name_H-M   'P 1'
#
loop_
_entity.id
_entity.type
_entity.pdbx_description
1 polymer ?
#
loop_
_entity_poly.entity_id
_entity_poly.type
_entity_poly.pdbx_seq_one_letter_code
_entity_poly.pdbx_strand_id
1 'polypeptide(L)'
;MTPNRFISSILLPLCGWLAAAAQGYAQTSPVVIDTTLLTCEYKTLYYLDTTQLENGTPMRGSFVLQIGRKASKYYELTTDRYERIRTDAKTWANYMSQMEAEIERGALSGDYSGMPLLSRVDALVIYTGYPANRRTVQEAVFLDYYVYEDDAEPQQWTLLTDSVRQILGYTCRKAVCSYRGRDYEAWYAPEIPVSAGPWKFAGLPGLIMSVRDASGHYTFDLSRLDFVREPIEYITYAERQYVRTDRITFLRTQAKSAQIGLARYIQANAPGGTMAGASGETARYDLLERDYKK
;
A
#
# COMPACT_ATOMS: atom_id res chain seq x y z
N MET A 1 47.49 19.59 -12.02
CA MET A 1 46.74 18.31 -12.12
C MET A 1 45.29 18.62 -11.78
N THR A 2 44.45 18.66 -12.77
CA THR A 2 43.07 19.14 -12.67
C THR A 2 42.13 17.99 -12.27
N PRO A 3 41.29 18.14 -11.23
CA PRO A 3 40.37 17.05 -10.76
C PRO A 3 39.12 16.84 -11.63
N ASN A 4 39.01 17.43 -12.80
CA ASN A 4 37.77 17.55 -13.56
C ASN A 4 37.43 16.41 -14.53
N ARG A 5 38.24 15.35 -14.64
CA ARG A 5 37.98 14.27 -15.62
C ARG A 5 37.25 13.04 -15.07
N PHE A 6 37.20 12.88 -13.73
CA PHE A 6 36.50 11.71 -13.12
C PHE A 6 35.02 11.94 -12.88
N ILE A 7 34.59 13.17 -12.66
CA ILE A 7 33.18 13.50 -12.40
C ILE A 7 32.32 13.37 -13.67
N SER A 8 32.92 13.71 -14.83
CA SER A 8 32.25 13.65 -16.14
C SER A 8 31.87 12.22 -16.59
N SER A 9 32.59 11.19 -16.15
CA SER A 9 32.37 9.81 -16.57
C SER A 9 31.31 9.07 -15.74
N ILE A 10 30.97 9.58 -14.55
CA ILE A 10 29.92 9.00 -13.68
C ILE A 10 28.57 9.70 -13.93
N LEU A 11 28.57 10.98 -14.28
CA LEU A 11 27.36 11.75 -14.57
C LEU A 11 26.68 11.35 -15.89
N LEU A 12 27.44 10.99 -16.93
CA LEU A 12 26.88 10.61 -18.23
C LEU A 12 25.97 9.36 -18.20
N PRO A 13 26.32 8.24 -17.51
CA PRO A 13 25.39 7.12 -17.42
C PRO A 13 24.18 7.40 -16.51
N LEU A 14 24.33 8.22 -15.44
CA LEU A 14 23.18 8.60 -14.60
C LEU A 14 22.18 9.49 -15.37
N CYS A 15 22.67 10.45 -16.15
CA CYS A 15 21.79 11.30 -17.00
C CYS A 15 21.07 10.49 -18.07
N GLY A 16 21.70 9.45 -18.62
CA GLY A 16 21.05 8.54 -19.58
C GLY A 16 19.90 7.72 -18.95
N TRP A 17 20.05 7.29 -17.71
CA TRP A 17 19.00 6.60 -16.94
C TRP A 17 17.87 7.56 -16.52
N LEU A 18 18.21 8.80 -16.14
CA LEU A 18 17.26 9.84 -15.81
C LEU A 18 16.44 10.27 -17.04
N ALA A 19 17.05 10.38 -18.22
CA ALA A 19 16.36 10.70 -19.46
C ALA A 19 15.37 9.60 -19.90
N ALA A 20 15.68 8.33 -19.67
CA ALA A 20 14.74 7.23 -19.91
C ALA A 20 13.57 7.21 -18.91
N ALA A 21 13.79 7.68 -17.68
CA ALA A 21 12.74 7.83 -16.65
C ALA A 21 11.86 9.06 -16.88
N ALA A 22 12.27 10.01 -17.71
CA ALA A 22 11.53 11.25 -18.00
C ALA A 22 10.34 11.06 -18.96
N GLN A 23 10.13 9.87 -19.51
CA GLN A 23 8.89 9.58 -20.22
C GLN A 23 7.77 9.36 -19.18
N GLY A 24 7.04 10.45 -18.89
CA GLY A 24 5.80 10.38 -18.11
C GLY A 24 4.85 9.38 -18.77
N TYR A 25 4.50 8.33 -18.07
CA TYR A 25 3.59 7.32 -18.58
C TYR A 25 2.16 7.85 -18.59
N ALA A 26 1.49 7.74 -19.72
CA ALA A 26 0.11 8.15 -19.86
C ALA A 26 -0.78 7.31 -18.92
N GLN A 27 -1.39 7.99 -17.95
CA GLN A 27 -2.48 7.41 -17.18
C GLN A 27 -3.65 7.16 -18.12
N THR A 28 -4.27 5.99 -18.10
CA THR A 28 -5.61 5.83 -18.66
C THR A 28 -6.53 6.78 -17.91
N SER A 29 -7.40 7.52 -18.63
CA SER A 29 -8.33 8.47 -18.00
C SER A 29 -9.04 7.79 -16.84
N PRO A 30 -9.01 8.37 -15.63
CA PRO A 30 -9.66 7.77 -14.47
C PRO A 30 -11.17 7.70 -14.71
N VAL A 31 -11.78 6.62 -14.24
CA VAL A 31 -13.24 6.47 -14.29
C VAL A 31 -13.79 6.87 -12.92
N VAL A 32 -14.60 7.92 -12.86
CA VAL A 32 -15.30 8.29 -11.62
C VAL A 32 -16.36 7.23 -11.32
N ILE A 33 -16.19 6.52 -10.19
CA ILE A 33 -17.09 5.44 -9.79
C ILE A 33 -18.08 5.85 -8.69
N ASP A 34 -17.76 6.88 -7.91
CA ASP A 34 -18.63 7.47 -6.89
C ASP A 34 -18.09 8.86 -6.46
N THR A 35 -18.73 9.47 -5.46
CA THR A 35 -18.28 10.69 -4.78
C THR A 35 -18.20 10.43 -3.28
N THR A 36 -17.13 10.88 -2.62
CA THR A 36 -16.93 10.68 -1.19
C THR A 36 -18.04 11.29 -0.34
N LEU A 37 -18.48 10.57 0.66
CA LEU A 37 -19.24 11.06 1.80
C LEU A 37 -18.29 11.34 2.97
N LEU A 38 -17.22 10.55 3.03
CA LEU A 38 -16.29 10.48 4.14
C LEU A 38 -14.93 10.01 3.62
N THR A 39 -13.85 10.64 4.10
CA THR A 39 -12.47 10.19 3.88
C THR A 39 -11.81 9.94 5.23
N CYS A 40 -11.20 8.78 5.38
CA CYS A 40 -10.55 8.30 6.59
C CYS A 40 -9.07 8.05 6.32
N GLU A 41 -8.18 8.51 7.19
CA GLU A 41 -6.77 8.16 7.14
C GLU A 41 -6.44 7.21 8.30
N TYR A 42 -5.88 6.05 7.98
CA TYR A 42 -5.46 5.03 8.94
C TYR A 42 -3.95 4.95 9.00
N LYS A 43 -3.39 4.94 10.20
CA LYS A 43 -2.00 4.54 10.46
C LYS A 43 -1.98 3.03 10.67
N THR A 44 -1.15 2.36 9.88
CA THR A 44 -1.01 0.91 9.92
C THR A 44 0.37 0.53 10.43
N LEU A 45 0.41 -0.41 11.36
CA LEU A 45 1.63 -1.07 11.78
C LEU A 45 1.52 -2.55 11.41
N TYR A 46 2.60 -3.10 10.85
CA TYR A 46 2.66 -4.53 10.58
C TYR A 46 4.10 -5.05 10.63
N TYR A 47 4.24 -6.31 11.01
CA TYR A 47 5.52 -6.99 11.08
C TYR A 47 5.65 -7.92 9.88
N LEU A 48 6.67 -7.68 9.04
CA LEU A 48 6.97 -8.56 7.90
C LEU A 48 7.56 -9.90 8.37
N ASP A 49 8.37 -9.87 9.42
CA ASP A 49 8.95 -11.05 10.04
C ASP A 49 8.35 -11.28 11.43
N THR A 50 7.51 -12.29 11.54
CA THR A 50 6.82 -12.62 12.80
C THR A 50 7.67 -13.41 13.79
N THR A 51 8.90 -13.78 13.44
CA THR A 51 9.87 -14.36 14.37
C THR A 51 10.54 -13.32 15.26
N GLN A 52 10.45 -12.04 14.90
CA GLN A 52 11.13 -10.92 15.56
C GLN A 52 10.17 -9.91 16.20
N LEU A 53 8.99 -10.33 16.61
CA LEU A 53 7.97 -9.42 17.16
C LEU A 53 8.44 -8.61 18.37
N GLU A 54 9.26 -9.21 19.25
CA GLU A 54 9.73 -8.54 20.45
C GLU A 54 10.84 -7.52 20.19
N ASN A 55 11.66 -7.72 19.16
CA ASN A 55 12.85 -6.92 18.87
C ASN A 55 12.82 -6.28 17.48
N GLY A 56 11.86 -6.65 16.63
CA GLY A 56 11.73 -6.15 15.26
C GLY A 56 11.10 -4.76 15.19
N THR A 57 11.51 -3.98 14.21
CA THR A 57 10.88 -2.70 13.91
C THR A 57 9.66 -2.94 13.02
N PRO A 58 8.44 -2.54 13.45
CA PRO A 58 7.26 -2.65 12.61
C PRO A 58 7.37 -1.75 11.37
N MET A 59 6.89 -2.25 10.26
CA MET A 59 6.62 -1.41 9.09
C MET A 59 5.44 -0.49 9.39
N ARG A 60 5.51 0.72 8.85
CA ARG A 60 4.50 1.77 9.05
C ARG A 60 3.96 2.19 7.69
N GLY A 61 2.64 2.33 7.59
CA GLY A 61 1.97 2.84 6.41
C GLY A 61 0.89 3.87 6.79
N SER A 62 0.56 4.73 5.85
CA SER A 62 -0.57 5.64 5.94
C SER A 62 -1.53 5.30 4.80
N PHE A 63 -2.71 4.83 5.15
CA PHE A 63 -3.70 4.43 4.18
C PHE A 63 -4.92 5.34 4.23
N VAL A 64 -5.48 5.62 3.09
CA VAL A 64 -6.69 6.42 2.94
C VAL A 64 -7.84 5.51 2.49
N LEU A 65 -8.98 5.64 3.16
CA LEU A 65 -10.25 5.06 2.77
C LEU A 65 -11.21 6.18 2.36
N GLN A 66 -11.53 6.26 1.09
CA GLN A 66 -12.60 7.09 0.54
C GLN A 66 -13.89 6.28 0.52
N ILE A 67 -14.95 6.77 1.15
CA ILE A 67 -16.24 6.10 1.26
C ILE A 67 -17.29 6.91 0.53
N GLY A 68 -17.90 6.33 -0.51
CA GLY A 68 -19.05 6.86 -1.23
C GLY A 68 -20.35 6.16 -0.84
N ARG A 69 -21.40 6.36 -1.64
CA ARG A 69 -22.70 5.69 -1.44
C ARG A 69 -22.72 4.27 -1.99
N LYS A 70 -22.00 4.02 -3.08
CA LYS A 70 -22.01 2.76 -3.83
C LYS A 70 -20.66 2.07 -3.83
N ALA A 71 -19.59 2.86 -3.77
CA ALA A 71 -18.23 2.36 -3.84
C ALA A 71 -17.32 3.03 -2.81
N SER A 72 -16.24 2.33 -2.47
CA SER A 72 -15.14 2.87 -1.69
C SER A 72 -13.79 2.52 -2.32
N LYS A 73 -12.76 3.32 -1.99
CA LYS A 73 -11.38 3.11 -2.41
C LYS A 73 -10.47 3.16 -1.19
N TYR A 74 -9.68 2.12 -0.99
CA TYR A 74 -8.65 2.06 0.04
C TYR A 74 -7.28 1.96 -0.62
N TYR A 75 -6.33 2.83 -0.25
CA TYR A 75 -5.02 2.90 -0.91
C TYR A 75 -3.94 3.47 0.03
N GLU A 76 -2.67 3.17 -0.27
CA GLU A 76 -1.54 3.73 0.47
C GLU A 76 -1.23 5.16 -0.01
N LEU A 77 -1.14 6.11 0.94
CA LEU A 77 -1.09 7.55 0.66
C LEU A 77 0.19 7.98 -0.06
N THR A 78 1.34 7.44 0.34
CA THR A 78 2.63 7.82 -0.24
C THR A 78 2.76 7.30 -1.66
N THR A 79 2.29 6.08 -1.90
CA THR A 79 2.25 5.47 -3.23
C THR A 79 1.30 6.22 -4.16
N ASP A 80 0.09 6.56 -3.71
CA ASP A 80 -0.86 7.36 -4.51
C ASP A 80 -0.27 8.73 -4.87
N ARG A 81 0.39 9.40 -3.92
CA ARG A 81 1.08 10.67 -4.17
C ARG A 81 2.20 10.53 -5.20
N TYR A 82 3.02 9.48 -5.08
CA TYR A 82 4.06 9.17 -6.06
C TYR A 82 3.47 8.98 -7.47
N GLU A 83 2.40 8.19 -7.58
CA GLU A 83 1.76 7.91 -8.85
C GLU A 83 1.15 9.16 -9.49
N ARG A 84 0.51 10.02 -8.71
CA ARG A 84 -0.04 11.31 -9.20
C ARG A 84 1.06 12.24 -9.74
N ILE A 85 2.19 12.34 -9.03
CA ILE A 85 3.34 13.14 -9.49
C ILE A 85 3.91 12.55 -10.78
N ARG A 86 4.07 11.22 -10.83
CA ARG A 86 4.66 10.53 -11.97
C ARG A 86 3.80 10.60 -13.24
N THR A 87 2.49 10.61 -13.09
CA THR A 87 1.54 10.59 -14.22
C THR A 87 1.18 11.98 -14.76
N ASP A 88 1.47 13.05 -14.03
CA ASP A 88 1.34 14.42 -14.52
C ASP A 88 2.70 14.94 -15.03
N ALA A 89 2.81 15.23 -16.32
CA ALA A 89 4.07 15.59 -16.96
C ALA A 89 4.74 16.83 -16.35
N LYS A 90 3.95 17.81 -15.87
CA LYS A 90 4.48 19.04 -15.27
C LYS A 90 5.02 18.78 -13.88
N THR A 91 4.27 18.06 -13.04
CA THR A 91 4.72 17.72 -11.69
C THR A 91 5.90 16.76 -11.71
N TRP A 92 5.93 15.83 -12.68
CA TRP A 92 7.06 14.95 -12.89
C TRP A 92 8.34 15.71 -13.30
N ALA A 93 8.23 16.63 -14.26
CA ALA A 93 9.36 17.47 -14.68
C ALA A 93 9.90 18.30 -13.52
N ASN A 94 9.03 18.90 -12.70
CA ASN A 94 9.43 19.64 -11.51
C ASN A 94 10.14 18.74 -10.48
N TYR A 95 9.62 17.55 -10.24
CA TYR A 95 10.23 16.57 -9.34
C TYR A 95 11.62 16.16 -9.82
N MET A 96 11.76 15.86 -11.11
CA MET A 96 13.07 15.51 -11.70
C MET A 96 14.08 16.64 -11.60
N SER A 97 13.67 17.89 -11.85
CA SER A 97 14.52 19.06 -11.72
C SER A 97 15.00 19.28 -10.26
N GLN A 98 14.13 19.04 -9.27
CA GLN A 98 14.51 19.07 -7.85
C GLN A 98 15.51 17.95 -7.51
N MET A 99 15.29 16.74 -8.03
CA MET A 99 16.21 15.61 -7.85
C MET A 99 17.60 15.93 -8.42
N GLU A 100 17.68 16.48 -9.62
CA GLU A 100 18.94 16.86 -10.26
C GLU A 100 19.69 17.90 -9.42
N ALA A 101 19.00 18.95 -8.97
CA ALA A 101 19.60 20.00 -8.13
C ALA A 101 20.13 19.45 -6.80
N GLU A 102 19.38 18.52 -6.16
CA GLU A 102 19.81 17.89 -4.91
C GLU A 102 20.98 16.91 -5.10
N ILE A 103 21.04 16.20 -6.24
CA ILE A 103 22.20 15.37 -6.60
C ILE A 103 23.45 16.23 -6.78
N GLU A 104 23.35 17.36 -7.49
CA GLU A 104 24.47 18.29 -7.66
C GLU A 104 24.93 18.88 -6.32
N ARG A 105 23.98 19.31 -5.48
CA ARG A 105 24.27 19.82 -4.13
C ARG A 105 24.95 18.75 -3.26
N GLY A 106 24.41 17.54 -3.25
CA GLY A 106 24.95 16.41 -2.49
C GLY A 106 26.35 16.00 -2.95
N ALA A 107 26.62 16.04 -4.27
CA ALA A 107 27.95 15.76 -4.83
C ALA A 107 29.02 16.76 -4.37
N LEU A 108 28.63 18.02 -4.11
CA LEU A 108 29.53 19.08 -3.63
C LEU A 108 29.70 19.06 -2.11
N SER A 109 28.63 18.77 -1.36
CA SER A 109 28.60 18.88 0.11
C SER A 109 28.80 17.55 0.85
N GLY A 110 28.61 16.40 0.18
CA GLY A 110 28.52 15.09 0.80
C GLY A 110 27.19 14.83 1.52
N ASP A 111 26.25 15.78 1.48
CA ASP A 111 24.94 15.68 2.15
C ASP A 111 23.80 15.54 1.14
N TYR A 112 23.11 14.40 1.16
CA TYR A 112 21.96 14.06 0.32
C TYR A 112 20.63 14.10 1.07
N SER A 113 20.58 14.69 2.27
CA SER A 113 19.37 14.69 3.13
C SER A 113 18.19 15.48 2.52
N GLY A 114 18.46 16.40 1.59
CA GLY A 114 17.44 17.17 0.89
C GLY A 114 16.79 16.46 -0.30
N MET A 115 17.24 15.26 -0.65
CA MET A 115 16.67 14.54 -1.80
C MET A 115 15.17 14.26 -1.58
N PRO A 116 14.31 14.66 -2.53
CA PRO A 116 12.89 14.38 -2.45
C PRO A 116 12.64 12.90 -2.69
N LEU A 117 12.75 12.09 -1.63
CA LEU A 117 12.52 10.65 -1.72
C LEU A 117 11.01 10.37 -1.83
N LEU A 118 10.53 10.25 -3.05
CA LEU A 118 9.25 9.63 -3.34
C LEU A 118 9.50 8.14 -3.53
N SER A 119 9.08 7.34 -2.55
CA SER A 119 9.14 5.89 -2.64
C SER A 119 7.74 5.32 -2.74
N ARG A 120 7.60 4.26 -3.52
CA ARG A 120 6.43 3.40 -3.45
C ARG A 120 6.57 2.54 -2.19
N VAL A 121 5.67 2.73 -1.22
CA VAL A 121 5.69 1.98 0.05
C VAL A 121 4.90 0.70 -0.11
N ASP A 122 3.66 0.81 -0.62
CA ASP A 122 2.76 -0.30 -0.86
C ASP A 122 1.87 0.04 -2.06
N ALA A 123 1.81 -0.87 -3.03
CA ALA A 123 1.02 -0.66 -4.25
C ALA A 123 -0.44 -1.10 -4.10
N LEU A 124 -0.87 -1.44 -2.88
CA LEU A 124 -2.22 -1.90 -2.61
C LEU A 124 -3.26 -0.83 -2.89
N VAL A 125 -4.22 -1.16 -3.75
CA VAL A 125 -5.46 -0.40 -3.94
C VAL A 125 -6.63 -1.38 -3.92
N ILE A 126 -7.63 -1.09 -3.09
CA ILE A 126 -8.84 -1.90 -2.98
C ILE A 126 -10.04 -1.03 -3.34
N TYR A 127 -10.79 -1.45 -4.35
CA TYR A 127 -12.08 -0.88 -4.72
C TYR A 127 -13.19 -1.83 -4.25
N THR A 128 -14.05 -1.38 -3.34
CA THR A 128 -15.22 -2.15 -2.90
C THR A 128 -16.47 -1.56 -3.53
N GLY A 129 -17.35 -2.42 -4.07
CA GLY A 129 -18.56 -2.01 -4.79
C GLY A 129 -18.33 -1.65 -6.26
N TYR A 130 -17.13 -1.87 -6.78
CA TYR A 130 -16.79 -1.70 -8.20
C TYR A 130 -15.91 -2.85 -8.71
N PRO A 131 -16.43 -3.72 -9.59
CA PRO A 131 -17.83 -3.82 -10.04
C PRO A 131 -18.83 -4.00 -8.87
N ALA A 132 -20.12 -3.72 -9.13
CA ALA A 132 -21.15 -3.82 -8.09
C ALA A 132 -21.12 -5.17 -7.36
N ASN A 133 -21.22 -5.16 -6.03
CA ASN A 133 -21.17 -6.34 -5.15
C ASN A 133 -19.84 -7.13 -5.19
N ARG A 134 -18.79 -6.54 -5.77
CA ARG A 134 -17.45 -7.15 -5.83
C ARG A 134 -16.43 -6.22 -5.20
N ARG A 135 -15.28 -6.78 -4.93
CA ARG A 135 -14.08 -6.06 -4.52
C ARG A 135 -13.00 -6.31 -5.56
N THR A 136 -12.47 -5.24 -6.16
CA THR A 136 -11.30 -5.32 -7.04
C THR A 136 -10.07 -4.92 -6.25
N VAL A 137 -9.05 -5.76 -6.25
CA VAL A 137 -7.77 -5.51 -5.59
C VAL A 137 -6.69 -5.39 -6.64
N GLN A 138 -5.96 -4.29 -6.60
CA GLN A 138 -4.72 -4.07 -7.34
C GLN A 138 -3.58 -4.06 -6.33
N GLU A 139 -2.56 -4.84 -6.58
CA GLU A 139 -1.42 -4.98 -5.68
C GLU A 139 -0.16 -5.35 -6.46
N ALA A 140 1.02 -5.19 -5.88
CA ALA A 140 2.26 -5.59 -6.51
C ALA A 140 3.04 -6.59 -5.65
N VAL A 141 3.70 -7.51 -6.32
CA VAL A 141 4.73 -8.35 -5.72
C VAL A 141 6.04 -7.99 -6.41
N PHE A 142 6.92 -7.29 -5.71
CA PHE A 142 8.12 -6.66 -6.27
C PHE A 142 7.81 -5.71 -7.44
N LEU A 143 8.08 -6.13 -8.67
CA LEU A 143 7.90 -5.35 -9.89
C LEU A 143 6.68 -5.77 -10.71
N ASP A 144 6.05 -6.89 -10.36
CA ASP A 144 4.89 -7.42 -11.03
C ASP A 144 3.61 -6.88 -10.41
N TYR A 145 2.70 -6.38 -11.25
CA TYR A 145 1.40 -5.87 -10.85
C TYR A 145 0.33 -6.92 -11.05
N TYR A 146 -0.51 -7.10 -10.07
CA TYR A 146 -1.61 -8.05 -10.08
C TYR A 146 -2.94 -7.35 -9.91
N VAL A 147 -3.99 -7.92 -10.52
CA VAL A 147 -5.37 -7.54 -10.28
C VAL A 147 -6.21 -8.80 -10.10
N TYR A 148 -7.00 -8.81 -9.04
CA TYR A 148 -7.95 -9.89 -8.79
C TYR A 148 -9.27 -9.35 -8.22
N GLU A 149 -10.33 -10.13 -8.39
CA GLU A 149 -11.60 -9.89 -7.75
C GLU A 149 -11.73 -10.74 -6.49
N ASP A 150 -12.36 -10.17 -5.47
CA ASP A 150 -12.67 -10.82 -4.20
C ASP A 150 -14.14 -10.55 -3.85
N ASP A 151 -14.70 -11.36 -2.96
CA ASP A 151 -16.05 -11.14 -2.47
C ASP A 151 -16.10 -9.91 -1.57
N ALA A 152 -17.16 -9.12 -1.72
CA ALA A 152 -17.39 -7.93 -0.91
C ALA A 152 -18.23 -8.23 0.36
N GLU A 153 -18.47 -9.51 0.65
CA GLU A 153 -19.21 -9.89 1.85
C GLU A 153 -18.55 -9.39 3.13
N PRO A 154 -19.32 -8.77 4.04
CA PRO A 154 -18.79 -8.30 5.31
C PRO A 154 -18.48 -9.47 6.25
N GLN A 155 -17.62 -9.21 7.23
CA GLN A 155 -17.26 -10.15 8.27
C GLN A 155 -18.44 -10.41 9.21
N GLN A 156 -18.50 -11.62 9.79
CA GLN A 156 -19.43 -11.97 10.85
C GLN A 156 -18.86 -11.52 12.19
N TRP A 157 -19.35 -10.38 12.71
CA TRP A 157 -18.90 -9.79 13.94
C TRP A 157 -19.72 -10.21 15.15
N THR A 158 -19.06 -10.51 16.26
CA THR A 158 -19.64 -10.62 17.58
C THR A 158 -19.46 -9.29 18.30
N LEU A 159 -20.56 -8.61 18.63
CA LEU A 159 -20.55 -7.32 19.31
C LEU A 159 -20.33 -7.51 20.82
N LEU A 160 -19.42 -6.76 21.41
CA LEU A 160 -19.12 -6.73 22.84
C LEU A 160 -19.58 -5.41 23.40
N THR A 161 -20.84 -5.34 23.84
CA THR A 161 -21.54 -4.09 24.19
C THR A 161 -21.02 -3.41 25.46
N ASP A 162 -20.40 -4.17 26.34
CA ASP A 162 -19.92 -3.67 27.64
C ASP A 162 -18.55 -2.96 27.56
N SER A 163 -17.89 -3.06 26.40
CA SER A 163 -16.60 -2.42 26.17
C SER A 163 -16.77 -1.11 25.41
N VAL A 164 -16.34 -0.01 26.02
CA VAL A 164 -16.43 1.34 25.47
C VAL A 164 -15.07 2.01 25.52
N ARG A 165 -14.73 2.75 24.45
CA ARG A 165 -13.49 3.54 24.33
C ARG A 165 -13.74 4.82 23.53
N GLN A 166 -13.03 5.89 23.84
CA GLN A 166 -13.04 7.12 23.03
C GLN A 166 -11.91 7.07 21.98
N ILE A 167 -12.24 7.34 20.71
CA ILE A 167 -11.27 7.50 19.61
C ILE A 167 -11.66 8.73 18.82
N LEU A 168 -10.76 9.71 18.70
CA LEU A 168 -11.00 10.98 17.99
C LEU A 168 -12.29 11.71 18.44
N GLY A 169 -12.67 11.58 19.71
CA GLY A 169 -13.87 12.20 20.26
C GLY A 169 -15.17 11.40 20.09
N TYR A 170 -15.14 10.27 19.37
CA TYR A 170 -16.29 9.40 19.16
C TYR A 170 -16.34 8.27 20.18
N THR A 171 -17.54 7.93 20.65
CA THR A 171 -17.74 6.77 21.53
C THR A 171 -17.76 5.48 20.73
N CYS A 172 -16.72 4.67 20.90
CA CYS A 172 -16.55 3.43 20.17
C CYS A 172 -16.93 2.23 21.01
N ARG A 173 -17.51 1.23 20.37
CA ARG A 173 -17.84 -0.08 20.92
C ARG A 173 -16.93 -1.14 20.32
N LYS A 174 -16.75 -2.23 21.06
CA LYS A 174 -15.88 -3.34 20.68
C LYS A 174 -16.64 -4.42 19.94
N ALA A 175 -15.98 -5.03 18.95
CA ALA A 175 -16.44 -6.24 18.27
C ALA A 175 -15.25 -7.15 17.96
N VAL A 176 -15.53 -8.45 17.79
CA VAL A 176 -14.52 -9.46 17.43
C VAL A 176 -15.04 -10.32 16.28
N CYS A 177 -14.12 -10.80 15.45
CA CYS A 177 -14.45 -11.79 14.40
C CYS A 177 -13.24 -12.65 14.06
N SER A 178 -13.52 -13.81 13.45
CA SER A 178 -12.50 -14.60 12.73
C SER A 178 -12.68 -14.37 11.23
N TYR A 179 -11.60 -13.92 10.56
CA TYR A 179 -11.64 -13.63 9.13
C TYR A 179 -10.33 -13.99 8.44
N ARG A 180 -10.40 -14.71 7.33
CA ARG A 180 -9.24 -15.09 6.51
C ARG A 180 -8.10 -15.76 7.30
N GLY A 181 -8.45 -16.56 8.32
CA GLY A 181 -7.51 -17.32 9.15
C GLY A 181 -6.82 -16.53 10.26
N ARG A 182 -7.35 -15.36 10.61
CA ARG A 182 -6.97 -14.57 11.78
C ARG A 182 -8.18 -14.17 12.61
N ASP A 183 -7.96 -13.97 13.91
CA ASP A 183 -8.93 -13.39 14.82
C ASP A 183 -8.63 -11.91 14.97
N TYR A 184 -9.67 -11.10 14.93
CA TYR A 184 -9.58 -9.64 14.98
C TYR A 184 -10.43 -9.06 16.10
N GLU A 185 -9.91 -7.98 16.68
CA GLU A 185 -10.62 -7.07 17.56
C GLU A 185 -10.78 -5.73 16.84
N ALA A 186 -12.00 -5.20 16.80
CA ALA A 186 -12.31 -3.91 16.20
C ALA A 186 -13.02 -2.99 17.18
N TRP A 187 -12.79 -1.69 17.03
CA TRP A 187 -13.52 -0.62 17.69
C TRP A 187 -14.23 0.21 16.64
N TYR A 188 -15.54 0.35 16.74
CA TYR A 188 -16.37 1.07 15.78
C TYR A 188 -17.20 2.15 16.45
N ALA A 189 -17.46 3.24 15.72
CA ALA A 189 -18.27 4.37 16.18
C ALA A 189 -19.68 4.29 15.60
N PRO A 190 -20.72 3.94 16.40
CA PRO A 190 -22.10 3.92 15.94
C PRO A 190 -22.63 5.30 15.51
N GLU A 191 -22.02 6.37 16.04
CA GLU A 191 -22.36 7.77 15.70
C GLU A 191 -22.06 8.12 14.23
N ILE A 192 -21.19 7.35 13.57
CA ILE A 192 -20.88 7.46 12.14
C ILE A 192 -21.49 6.25 11.43
N PRO A 193 -22.72 6.34 10.91
CA PRO A 193 -23.51 5.19 10.46
C PRO A 193 -23.09 4.70 9.06
N VAL A 194 -21.81 4.38 8.90
CA VAL A 194 -21.24 3.79 7.69
C VAL A 194 -20.61 2.44 8.02
N SER A 195 -21.04 1.39 7.35
CA SER A 195 -20.52 0.03 7.55
C SER A 195 -19.23 -0.18 6.74
N ALA A 196 -18.16 0.50 7.14
CA ALA A 196 -16.88 0.49 6.45
C ALA A 196 -15.72 0.55 7.44
N GLY A 197 -14.53 0.16 6.98
CA GLY A 197 -13.29 0.18 7.74
C GLY A 197 -12.05 0.05 6.86
N PRO A 198 -10.85 0.01 7.47
CA PRO A 198 -9.60 -0.11 6.73
C PRO A 198 -9.51 -1.46 6.02
N TRP A 199 -8.68 -1.53 4.99
CA TRP A 199 -8.44 -2.72 4.21
C TRP A 199 -9.74 -3.34 3.67
N LYS A 200 -10.10 -4.56 4.07
CA LYS A 200 -11.31 -5.28 3.64
C LYS A 200 -12.38 -5.35 4.74
N PHE A 201 -12.19 -4.64 5.86
CA PHE A 201 -13.14 -4.72 6.98
C PHE A 201 -14.40 -3.90 6.75
N ALA A 202 -15.56 -4.53 7.04
CA ALA A 202 -16.88 -3.93 6.97
C ALA A 202 -17.87 -4.72 7.85
N GLY A 203 -19.15 -4.33 7.90
CA GLY A 203 -20.22 -5.13 8.52
C GLY A 203 -20.58 -4.74 9.95
N LEU A 204 -19.87 -3.80 10.56
CA LEU A 204 -20.25 -3.23 11.86
C LEU A 204 -21.28 -2.11 11.67
N PRO A 205 -22.15 -1.87 12.66
CA PRO A 205 -23.15 -0.80 12.63
C PRO A 205 -22.50 0.56 12.98
N GLY A 206 -21.51 0.97 12.19
CA GLY A 206 -20.73 2.19 12.35
C GLY A 206 -19.34 2.07 11.76
N LEU A 207 -18.66 3.22 11.60
CA LEU A 207 -17.31 3.28 11.07
C LEU A 207 -16.33 2.54 11.99
N ILE A 208 -15.52 1.67 11.40
CA ILE A 208 -14.46 0.98 12.13
C ILE A 208 -13.29 1.96 12.34
N MET A 209 -13.04 2.34 13.59
CA MET A 209 -12.04 3.31 13.99
C MET A 209 -10.67 2.70 14.25
N SER A 210 -10.65 1.44 14.68
CA SER A 210 -9.42 0.69 14.96
C SER A 210 -9.65 -0.79 14.77
N VAL A 211 -8.67 -1.49 14.20
CA VAL A 211 -8.65 -2.96 14.11
C VAL A 211 -7.25 -3.43 14.46
N ARG A 212 -7.17 -4.54 15.19
CA ARG A 212 -5.93 -5.29 15.37
C ARG A 212 -6.19 -6.78 15.27
N ASP A 213 -5.25 -7.54 14.79
CA ASP A 213 -5.32 -9.00 14.92
C ASP A 213 -4.88 -9.46 16.31
N ALA A 214 -5.39 -10.61 16.75
CA ALA A 214 -5.14 -11.13 18.10
C ALA A 214 -3.65 -11.44 18.37
N SER A 215 -2.88 -11.69 17.32
CA SER A 215 -1.43 -11.94 17.43
C SER A 215 -0.58 -10.64 17.47
N GLY A 216 -1.18 -9.47 17.27
CA GLY A 216 -0.50 -8.18 17.31
C GLY A 216 0.40 -7.91 16.09
N HIS A 217 0.27 -8.70 15.01
CA HIS A 217 1.08 -8.52 13.80
C HIS A 217 0.61 -7.37 12.93
N TYR A 218 -0.67 -7.01 13.02
CA TYR A 218 -1.30 -5.97 12.22
C TYR A 218 -2.19 -5.09 13.08
N THR A 219 -2.01 -3.78 12.95
CA THR A 219 -2.91 -2.78 13.54
C THR A 219 -3.27 -1.72 12.52
N PHE A 220 -4.50 -1.25 12.58
CA PHE A 220 -5.04 -0.18 11.75
C PHE A 220 -5.75 0.79 12.67
N ASP A 221 -5.22 1.99 12.84
CA ASP A 221 -5.77 3.01 13.72
C ASP A 221 -6.15 4.26 12.93
N LEU A 222 -7.40 4.67 13.02
CA LEU A 222 -7.88 5.91 12.42
C LEU A 222 -7.16 7.11 13.06
N SER A 223 -6.52 7.91 12.22
CA SER A 223 -5.79 9.11 12.63
C SER A 223 -6.48 10.41 12.19
N ARG A 224 -7.29 10.35 11.13
CA ARG A 224 -7.98 11.53 10.58
C ARG A 224 -9.29 11.14 9.91
N LEU A 225 -10.25 12.05 9.99
CA LEU A 225 -11.59 11.92 9.42
C LEU A 225 -12.00 13.25 8.77
N ASP A 226 -12.38 13.22 7.49
CA ASP A 226 -12.80 14.38 6.73
C ASP A 226 -14.12 14.12 6.01
N PHE A 227 -14.99 15.15 5.94
CA PHE A 227 -16.28 15.12 5.24
C PHE A 227 -16.24 15.93 3.93
N VAL A 228 -15.13 15.82 3.19
CA VAL A 228 -14.94 16.53 1.92
C VAL A 228 -15.51 15.71 0.77
N ARG A 229 -16.19 16.38 -0.16
CA ARG A 229 -16.74 15.77 -1.37
C ARG A 229 -15.72 15.78 -2.49
N GLU A 230 -15.22 14.61 -2.84
CA GLU A 230 -14.25 14.41 -3.93
C GLU A 230 -14.65 13.21 -4.79
N PRO A 231 -14.29 13.16 -6.08
CA PRO A 231 -14.53 11.97 -6.89
C PRO A 231 -13.73 10.79 -6.37
N ILE A 232 -14.37 9.62 -6.32
CA ILE A 232 -13.70 8.32 -6.14
C ILE A 232 -13.41 7.79 -7.53
N GLU A 233 -12.13 7.64 -7.84
CA GLU A 233 -11.66 7.29 -9.17
C GLU A 233 -11.10 5.87 -9.19
N TYR A 234 -11.60 5.06 -10.14
CA TYR A 234 -10.96 3.82 -10.53
C TYR A 234 -9.86 4.13 -11.53
N ILE A 235 -8.63 3.75 -11.22
CA ILE A 235 -7.45 4.07 -12.00
C ILE A 235 -6.76 2.77 -12.41
N THR A 236 -6.47 2.65 -13.71
CA THR A 236 -5.51 1.67 -14.24
C THR A 236 -4.40 2.43 -14.94
N TYR A 237 -3.17 2.01 -14.73
CA TYR A 237 -2.01 2.61 -15.37
C TYR A 237 -1.66 1.83 -16.63
N ALA A 238 -1.66 2.51 -17.78
CA ALA A 238 -1.50 1.87 -19.10
C ALA A 238 -0.17 1.13 -19.26
N GLU A 239 0.88 1.63 -18.62
CA GLU A 239 2.22 1.03 -18.63
C GLU A 239 2.35 -0.22 -17.75
N ARG A 240 1.38 -0.47 -16.87
CA ARG A 240 1.39 -1.66 -16.01
C ARG A 240 0.71 -2.81 -16.70
N GLN A 241 1.47 -3.84 -16.94
CA GLN A 241 0.92 -5.11 -17.37
C GLN A 241 0.36 -5.85 -16.15
N TYR A 242 -0.93 -5.61 -15.85
CA TYR A 242 -1.58 -6.32 -14.74
C TYR A 242 -1.81 -7.79 -15.07
N VAL A 243 -1.20 -8.65 -14.26
CA VAL A 243 -1.51 -10.08 -14.27
C VAL A 243 -2.87 -10.30 -13.62
N ARG A 244 -3.86 -10.73 -14.39
CA ARG A 244 -5.17 -11.12 -13.85
C ARG A 244 -5.07 -12.50 -13.22
N THR A 245 -5.52 -12.61 -11.96
CA THR A 245 -5.42 -13.84 -11.19
C THR A 245 -6.59 -13.97 -10.23
N ASP A 246 -6.67 -15.04 -9.49
CA ASP A 246 -7.54 -15.18 -8.33
C ASP A 246 -6.80 -14.85 -7.03
N ARG A 247 -7.55 -14.55 -5.97
CA ARG A 247 -7.01 -14.18 -4.67
C ARG A 247 -6.05 -15.21 -4.08
N ILE A 248 -6.39 -16.50 -4.14
CA ILE A 248 -5.57 -17.57 -3.54
C ILE A 248 -4.25 -17.73 -4.27
N THR A 249 -4.28 -17.71 -5.60
CA THR A 249 -3.07 -17.74 -6.43
C THR A 249 -2.19 -16.53 -6.17
N PHE A 250 -2.77 -15.33 -6.03
CA PHE A 250 -2.03 -14.13 -5.66
C PHE A 250 -1.35 -14.29 -4.29
N LEU A 251 -2.07 -14.70 -3.25
CA LEU A 251 -1.52 -14.87 -1.90
C LEU A 251 -0.41 -15.92 -1.85
N ARG A 252 -0.55 -17.01 -2.60
CA ARG A 252 0.53 -18.01 -2.73
C ARG A 252 1.77 -17.43 -3.41
N THR A 253 1.58 -16.60 -4.43
CA THR A 253 2.69 -15.88 -5.11
C THR A 253 3.37 -14.92 -4.15
N GLN A 254 2.61 -14.13 -3.40
CA GLN A 254 3.11 -13.20 -2.40
C GLN A 254 3.89 -13.93 -1.30
N ALA A 255 3.36 -15.03 -0.76
CA ALA A 255 4.03 -15.84 0.27
C ALA A 255 5.35 -16.45 -0.25
N LYS A 256 5.35 -16.97 -1.48
CA LYS A 256 6.56 -17.51 -2.11
C LYS A 256 7.62 -16.42 -2.34
N SER A 257 7.21 -15.27 -2.83
CA SER A 257 8.10 -14.13 -3.12
C SER A 257 8.71 -13.56 -1.84
N ALA A 258 7.95 -13.50 -0.76
CA ALA A 258 8.43 -13.09 0.55
C ALA A 258 9.56 -13.97 1.08
N GLN A 259 9.54 -15.28 0.78
CA GLN A 259 10.62 -16.22 1.15
C GLN A 259 11.88 -16.03 0.30
N ILE A 260 11.73 -15.61 -0.95
CA ILE A 260 12.85 -15.45 -1.89
C ILE A 260 13.62 -14.14 -1.63
N GLY A 261 12.93 -13.08 -1.30
CA GLY A 261 13.47 -11.72 -1.16
C GLY A 261 13.75 -11.04 -2.51
N LEU A 262 13.77 -9.70 -2.49
CA LEU A 262 13.91 -8.88 -3.71
C LEU A 262 15.21 -9.14 -4.48
N ALA A 263 16.33 -9.27 -3.78
CA ALA A 263 17.64 -9.48 -4.42
C ALA A 263 17.67 -10.78 -5.24
N ARG A 264 17.12 -11.87 -4.69
CA ARG A 264 17.01 -13.15 -5.42
C ARG A 264 15.99 -13.09 -6.55
N TYR A 265 14.88 -12.37 -6.36
CA TYR A 265 13.91 -12.16 -7.42
C TYR A 265 14.54 -11.46 -8.63
N ILE A 266 15.29 -10.37 -8.42
CA ILE A 266 16.00 -9.64 -9.47
C ILE A 266 17.01 -10.56 -10.15
N GLN A 267 17.80 -11.31 -9.38
CA GLN A 267 18.81 -12.23 -9.92
C GLN A 267 18.19 -13.35 -10.77
N ALA A 268 17.06 -13.93 -10.34
CA ALA A 268 16.36 -14.98 -11.08
C ALA A 268 15.76 -14.49 -12.41
N ASN A 269 15.41 -13.21 -12.51
CA ASN A 269 14.82 -12.60 -13.70
C ASN A 269 15.81 -11.77 -14.53
N ALA A 270 17.08 -11.66 -14.11
CA ALA A 270 18.12 -10.99 -14.88
C ALA A 270 18.65 -11.92 -16.00
N PRO A 271 18.92 -11.41 -17.22
CA PRO A 271 19.55 -12.20 -18.27
C PRO A 271 20.90 -12.75 -17.80
N GLY A 272 21.04 -14.08 -17.75
CA GLY A 272 22.27 -14.77 -17.32
C GLY A 272 22.45 -14.89 -15.79
N GLY A 273 21.44 -14.58 -14.99
CA GLY A 273 21.49 -14.69 -13.54
C GLY A 273 21.58 -16.14 -13.04
N THR A 274 22.70 -16.51 -12.43
CA THR A 274 22.83 -17.78 -11.71
C THR A 274 22.52 -17.59 -10.23
N MET A 275 21.74 -18.49 -9.65
CA MET A 275 21.41 -18.48 -8.22
C MET A 275 22.64 -18.86 -7.39
N ALA A 276 23.39 -17.89 -6.87
CA ALA A 276 24.37 -18.14 -5.84
C ALA A 276 23.67 -18.36 -4.48
N GLY A 277 24.00 -19.45 -3.82
CA GLY A 277 23.40 -19.81 -2.54
C GLY A 277 23.63 -18.74 -1.46
N ALA A 278 22.59 -18.05 -1.08
CA ALA A 278 22.58 -17.25 0.13
C ALA A 278 21.97 -18.11 1.25
N SER A 279 22.80 -18.59 2.13
CA SER A 279 22.43 -19.17 3.40
C SER A 279 22.05 -18.03 4.36
N GLY A 280 20.78 -17.69 4.41
CA GLY A 280 20.22 -16.79 5.42
C GLY A 280 18.97 -17.44 5.98
N GLU A 281 18.73 -17.31 7.28
CA GLU A 281 17.45 -17.70 7.89
C GLU A 281 16.31 -17.10 7.08
N THR A 282 15.42 -17.98 6.62
CA THR A 282 14.24 -17.55 5.86
C THR A 282 13.30 -16.83 6.82
N ALA A 283 13.18 -15.52 6.67
CA ALA A 283 12.18 -14.73 7.38
C ALA A 283 10.79 -15.40 7.22
N ARG A 284 10.10 -15.60 8.33
CA ARG A 284 8.76 -16.19 8.31
C ARG A 284 7.74 -15.07 8.08
N TYR A 285 7.46 -14.81 6.81
CA TYR A 285 6.36 -13.90 6.45
C TYR A 285 5.02 -14.53 6.83
N ASP A 286 4.24 -13.78 7.57
CA ASP A 286 2.90 -14.15 7.96
C ASP A 286 1.90 -13.15 7.37
N LEU A 287 1.39 -13.47 6.19
CA LEU A 287 0.48 -12.60 5.44
C LEU A 287 -0.78 -12.27 6.25
N LEU A 288 -1.37 -11.13 5.96
CA LEU A 288 -2.61 -10.67 6.56
C LEU A 288 -3.77 -11.68 6.36
N GLU A 289 -3.84 -12.31 5.18
CA GLU A 289 -4.74 -13.43 4.90
C GLU A 289 -3.96 -14.75 5.00
N ARG A 290 -4.46 -15.71 5.80
CA ARG A 290 -3.80 -17.01 6.04
C ARG A 290 -4.51 -18.19 5.39
N ASP A 291 -5.72 -18.01 4.88
CA ASP A 291 -6.57 -19.08 4.34
C ASP A 291 -6.07 -19.68 3.01
N TYR A 292 -5.04 -19.08 2.40
CA TYR A 292 -4.34 -19.66 1.23
C TYR A 292 -3.52 -20.91 1.56
N LYS A 293 -3.31 -21.19 2.85
CA LYS A 293 -2.54 -22.35 3.36
C LYS A 293 -3.35 -23.65 3.35
N LYS A 294 -4.65 -23.55 3.10
CA LYS A 294 -5.58 -24.69 3.08
C LYS A 294 -5.56 -25.43 1.75
#